data_1bdff90607f38736a18d51b79423b687
#
_entry.id   1bdff90607f38736a18d51b79423b687
#
_cell.length_a   1.000
_cell.length_b   1.000
_cell.length_c   1.000
_cell.angle_alpha   90.00
_cell.angle_beta   90.00
_cell.angle_gamma   90.00
#
_symmetry.space_group_name_H-M   'P 1'
#
loop_
_entity.id
_entity.type
_entity.pdbx_description
1 polymer ?
#
loop_
_entity_poly.entity_id
_entity_poly.type
_entity_poly.pdbx_seq_one_letter_code
_entity_poly.pdbx_strand_id
1 'polypeptide(L)'
;FENVKFCDGSPFGEYKVLFLFSSNGRGYNKDLPEKSGIWFLDARKESNLPKVLKGFYSPKDLKELLEKDDELANQKLKEESFEYLESKFGLGLRYYQKDAIKSVEESLISGKKKVLLTMATGTGKTRTALGLIYRLLKTNKFKRILFVVDRTLLGEQAKETFDDVKLEQLLSLGGIYGVKGLNDKSTDKDERVHIATVQSLIKRILYPNDEARDKLTVGEYDCIIVDEAHRGYILDRNMKEEERDFFDEKDFESKYKAVIDYFDAVKIALTATPALHTQEIFGEPVYSYSCSQAVIDGYLVDVEPPYEIITKLSEEGIHYQKGAMVKVYDVEAQKVKEREVLADELDFDIEKFNKSVITESFNREVCSALVDYINPEGPEKTLIFTASDEHADMVVRILREEYQKQAMFDMNMEMIAKMTGYVKDVDHLVKKFKNEAYPTIGVTVDLLTTGVDVPRITNLVFLRKVKSRILYHQMLGRATRKCDEIDKTSYKVFDAARNYIDMKDFSDMNPVVNNPQIDMEKLLDSYSKDVPDESKKYFIITSVSTTLFAVVVASSFVTYEKKNEKE
;
A
#
# COMPACT_ATOMS: atom_id res chain seq x y z
N PHE A 1 -8.37 -16.77 -39.33
CA PHE A 1 -9.80 -16.48 -39.17
C PHE A 1 -10.45 -16.12 -40.51
N GLU A 2 -9.74 -15.47 -41.46
CA GLU A 2 -10.28 -15.05 -42.77
C GLU A 2 -10.75 -16.21 -43.69
N ASN A 3 -10.35 -17.46 -43.39
CA ASN A 3 -10.66 -18.64 -44.18
C ASN A 3 -11.70 -19.58 -43.50
N VAL A 4 -12.36 -19.16 -42.46
CA VAL A 4 -13.38 -19.97 -41.77
C VAL A 4 -14.69 -19.88 -42.56
N LYS A 5 -15.09 -20.98 -43.19
CA LYS A 5 -16.42 -21.07 -43.84
C LYS A 5 -17.52 -21.10 -42.77
N PHE A 6 -18.39 -20.12 -42.87
CA PHE A 6 -19.53 -19.99 -42.00
C PHE A 6 -20.55 -21.10 -42.25
N CYS A 7 -21.17 -21.54 -41.21
CA CYS A 7 -22.26 -22.47 -41.29
C CYS A 7 -23.59 -21.74 -40.96
N ASP A 8 -24.72 -21.93 -41.72
CA ASP A 8 -26.00 -21.25 -41.55
C ASP A 8 -26.65 -21.48 -40.16
N GLY A 9 -27.12 -20.42 -39.52
CA GLY A 9 -27.89 -20.49 -38.27
C GLY A 9 -27.10 -20.13 -36.98
N SER A 10 -26.00 -19.42 -37.09
CA SER A 10 -25.35 -18.83 -35.92
C SER A 10 -26.22 -17.69 -35.34
N PRO A 11 -26.51 -17.66 -34.02
CA PRO A 11 -27.17 -16.53 -33.41
C PRO A 11 -26.27 -15.29 -33.31
N PHE A 12 -24.99 -15.39 -33.70
CA PHE A 12 -23.96 -14.41 -33.49
C PHE A 12 -23.28 -13.96 -34.85
N GLY A 13 -24.05 -13.64 -35.84
CA GLY A 13 -23.56 -13.18 -37.16
C GLY A 13 -22.99 -14.30 -38.01
N GLU A 14 -21.86 -14.04 -38.69
CA GLU A 14 -21.29 -14.93 -39.69
C GLU A 14 -20.68 -16.23 -39.14
N TYR A 15 -20.42 -16.35 -37.84
CA TYR A 15 -19.70 -17.48 -37.26
C TYR A 15 -20.63 -18.47 -36.55
N LYS A 16 -20.62 -19.73 -36.97
CA LYS A 16 -21.33 -20.81 -36.25
C LYS A 16 -20.57 -21.31 -35.02
N VAL A 17 -19.23 -21.13 -35.01
CA VAL A 17 -18.38 -21.49 -33.89
C VAL A 17 -18.18 -20.26 -33.03
N LEU A 18 -18.56 -20.33 -31.76
CA LEU A 18 -18.55 -19.20 -30.83
C LEU A 18 -17.15 -18.78 -30.38
N PHE A 19 -16.23 -19.73 -30.32
CA PHE A 19 -14.86 -19.54 -29.89
C PHE A 19 -13.87 -20.08 -30.93
N LEU A 20 -13.00 -19.22 -31.41
CA LEU A 20 -12.03 -19.57 -32.45
C LEU A 20 -10.61 -19.49 -31.85
N PHE A 21 -9.84 -20.53 -32.11
CA PHE A 21 -8.40 -20.59 -31.74
C PHE A 21 -7.57 -20.75 -33.01
N SER A 22 -6.43 -20.05 -33.05
CA SER A 22 -5.41 -20.22 -34.08
C SER A 22 -4.03 -20.29 -33.42
N SER A 23 -3.26 -21.30 -33.75
CA SER A 23 -1.89 -21.47 -33.26
C SER A 23 -1.06 -22.27 -34.26
N ASN A 24 0.23 -21.97 -34.34
CA ASN A 24 1.21 -22.76 -35.08
C ASN A 24 2.18 -23.53 -34.17
N GLY A 25 1.84 -23.65 -32.88
CA GLY A 25 2.65 -24.34 -31.88
C GLY A 25 3.88 -23.58 -31.38
N ARG A 26 4.11 -22.36 -31.87
CA ARG A 26 5.22 -21.51 -31.40
C ARG A 26 4.75 -20.63 -30.23
N GLY A 27 5.63 -20.46 -29.23
CA GLY A 27 5.44 -19.50 -28.16
C GLY A 27 5.30 -18.08 -28.73
N TYR A 28 4.56 -17.20 -28.01
CA TYR A 28 4.39 -15.83 -28.44
C TYR A 28 5.71 -15.05 -28.48
N ASN A 29 5.98 -14.41 -29.62
CA ASN A 29 7.12 -13.51 -29.80
C ASN A 29 6.61 -12.13 -30.23
N LYS A 30 6.99 -11.08 -29.50
CA LYS A 30 6.59 -9.69 -29.77
C LYS A 30 7.05 -9.17 -31.14
N ASP A 31 8.21 -9.67 -31.62
CA ASP A 31 8.78 -9.24 -32.90
C ASP A 31 8.14 -9.95 -34.10
N LEU A 32 7.40 -11.04 -33.85
CA LEU A 32 6.67 -11.80 -34.85
C LEU A 32 5.26 -12.15 -34.37
N PRO A 33 4.44 -11.14 -34.02
CA PRO A 33 3.15 -11.36 -33.37
C PRO A 33 2.21 -12.22 -34.22
N GLU A 34 2.11 -11.99 -35.51
CA GLU A 34 1.21 -12.71 -36.42
C GLU A 34 1.60 -14.18 -36.68
N LYS A 35 2.87 -14.55 -36.38
CA LYS A 35 3.42 -15.89 -36.66
C LYS A 35 3.75 -16.66 -35.38
N SER A 36 3.23 -16.24 -34.24
CA SER A 36 3.54 -16.84 -32.94
C SER A 36 2.37 -16.73 -31.99
N GLY A 37 2.38 -17.56 -30.93
CA GLY A 37 1.38 -17.54 -29.87
C GLY A 37 0.12 -18.33 -30.16
N ILE A 38 -0.81 -18.26 -29.23
CA ILE A 38 -2.16 -18.82 -29.31
C ILE A 38 -3.12 -17.63 -29.48
N TRP A 39 -3.76 -17.54 -30.62
CA TRP A 39 -4.74 -16.50 -30.90
C TRP A 39 -6.15 -16.99 -30.58
N PHE A 40 -6.94 -16.15 -29.97
CA PHE A 40 -8.30 -16.44 -29.56
C PHE A 40 -9.23 -15.32 -30.01
N LEU A 41 -10.39 -15.71 -30.54
CA LEU A 41 -11.49 -14.80 -30.87
C LEU A 41 -12.77 -15.36 -30.24
N ASP A 42 -13.41 -14.54 -29.40
CA ASP A 42 -14.79 -14.73 -28.96
C ASP A 42 -15.72 -14.10 -30.01
N ALA A 43 -16.25 -14.93 -30.90
CA ALA A 43 -17.07 -14.50 -32.01
C ALA A 43 -18.54 -14.22 -31.65
N ARG A 44 -18.90 -14.22 -30.36
CA ARG A 44 -20.26 -13.92 -29.90
C ARG A 44 -20.64 -12.43 -30.06
N LYS A 45 -19.64 -11.54 -30.15
CA LYS A 45 -19.85 -10.12 -30.40
C LYS A 45 -18.97 -9.67 -31.55
N GLU A 46 -19.54 -8.97 -32.51
CA GLU A 46 -18.81 -8.42 -33.67
C GLU A 46 -17.71 -7.42 -33.25
N SER A 47 -17.89 -6.75 -32.13
CA SER A 47 -16.91 -5.81 -31.58
C SER A 47 -15.66 -6.48 -30.99
N ASN A 48 -15.66 -7.80 -30.79
CA ASN A 48 -14.52 -8.51 -30.23
C ASN A 48 -13.41 -8.65 -31.28
N LEU A 49 -12.19 -8.34 -30.88
CA LEU A 49 -11.00 -8.50 -31.71
C LEU A 49 -10.21 -9.73 -31.29
N PRO A 50 -9.51 -10.39 -32.25
CA PRO A 50 -8.58 -11.46 -31.91
C PRO A 50 -7.52 -10.99 -30.92
N LYS A 51 -7.22 -11.81 -29.92
CA LYS A 51 -6.21 -11.53 -28.89
C LYS A 51 -5.29 -12.71 -28.70
N VAL A 52 -4.07 -12.42 -28.24
CA VAL A 52 -3.07 -13.43 -27.90
C VAL A 52 -3.27 -13.90 -26.48
N LEU A 53 -3.29 -15.23 -26.28
CA LEU A 53 -3.32 -15.87 -24.98
C LEU A 53 -1.95 -16.45 -24.63
N LYS A 54 -1.67 -16.57 -23.34
CA LYS A 54 -0.47 -17.23 -22.80
C LYS A 54 -0.61 -18.75 -22.69
N GLY A 55 -1.81 -19.28 -22.90
CA GLY A 55 -2.15 -20.70 -22.85
C GLY A 55 -3.54 -20.93 -23.41
N PHE A 56 -4.01 -22.19 -23.35
CA PHE A 56 -5.41 -22.51 -23.71
C PHE A 56 -6.34 -22.40 -22.51
N TYR A 57 -7.60 -22.10 -22.79
CA TYR A 57 -8.67 -22.28 -21.84
C TYR A 57 -8.92 -23.76 -21.58
N SER A 58 -9.31 -24.10 -20.36
CA SER A 58 -9.86 -25.44 -20.11
C SER A 58 -11.29 -25.57 -20.68
N PRO A 59 -11.79 -26.79 -20.93
CA PRO A 59 -13.20 -27.00 -21.33
C PRO A 59 -14.19 -26.39 -20.32
N LYS A 60 -13.86 -26.40 -19.02
CA LYS A 60 -14.65 -25.78 -17.95
C LYS A 60 -14.70 -24.27 -18.13
N ASP A 61 -13.54 -23.63 -18.35
CA ASP A 61 -13.47 -22.17 -18.51
C ASP A 61 -14.26 -21.71 -19.74
N LEU A 62 -14.19 -22.45 -20.85
CA LEU A 62 -14.96 -22.16 -22.06
C LEU A 62 -16.47 -22.29 -21.82
N LYS A 63 -16.90 -23.31 -21.06
CA LYS A 63 -18.29 -23.45 -20.67
C LYS A 63 -18.76 -22.29 -19.81
N GLU A 64 -17.96 -21.90 -18.83
CA GLU A 64 -18.25 -20.76 -17.95
C GLU A 64 -18.28 -19.45 -18.73
N LEU A 65 -17.37 -19.28 -19.71
CA LEU A 65 -17.38 -18.13 -20.60
C LEU A 65 -18.63 -18.10 -21.50
N LEU A 66 -19.10 -19.27 -21.96
CA LEU A 66 -20.33 -19.39 -22.75
C LEU A 66 -21.57 -18.98 -21.98
N GLU A 67 -21.65 -19.34 -20.72
CA GLU A 67 -22.77 -19.04 -19.82
C GLU A 67 -22.81 -17.58 -19.34
N LYS A 68 -21.74 -16.81 -19.60
CA LYS A 68 -21.61 -15.43 -19.13
C LYS A 68 -22.44 -14.48 -20.00
N ASP A 69 -23.39 -13.79 -19.35
CA ASP A 69 -24.18 -12.69 -19.92
C ASP A 69 -23.70 -11.36 -19.35
N ASP A 70 -22.81 -10.69 -20.08
CA ASP A 70 -22.22 -9.40 -19.66
C ASP A 70 -23.26 -8.27 -19.62
N GLU A 71 -24.30 -8.29 -20.45
CA GLU A 71 -25.30 -7.23 -20.52
C GLU A 71 -26.22 -7.29 -19.31
N LEU A 72 -26.71 -8.49 -18.99
CA LEU A 72 -27.52 -8.72 -17.80
C LEU A 72 -26.70 -8.41 -16.53
N ALA A 73 -25.43 -8.81 -16.48
CA ALA A 73 -24.55 -8.51 -15.35
C ALA A 73 -24.32 -7.00 -15.18
N ASN A 74 -24.10 -6.27 -16.29
CA ASN A 74 -23.97 -4.82 -16.26
C ASN A 74 -25.25 -4.12 -15.80
N GLN A 75 -26.42 -4.61 -16.21
CA GLN A 75 -27.69 -4.08 -15.74
C GLN A 75 -27.86 -4.30 -14.24
N LYS A 76 -27.65 -5.52 -13.76
CA LYS A 76 -27.70 -5.86 -12.34
C LYS A 76 -26.72 -5.01 -11.53
N LEU A 77 -25.51 -4.76 -12.04
CA LEU A 77 -24.50 -3.97 -11.35
C LEU A 77 -24.94 -2.49 -11.18
N LYS A 78 -25.63 -1.93 -12.17
CA LYS A 78 -26.21 -0.58 -12.07
C LYS A 78 -27.37 -0.48 -11.07
N GLU A 79 -28.18 -1.54 -10.98
CA GLU A 79 -29.37 -1.58 -10.13
C GLU A 79 -29.07 -2.01 -8.68
N GLU A 80 -27.92 -2.65 -8.44
CA GLU A 80 -27.57 -3.17 -7.11
C GLU A 80 -27.39 -2.04 -6.09
N SER A 81 -28.08 -2.15 -4.96
CA SER A 81 -28.05 -1.18 -3.87
C SER A 81 -26.71 -1.22 -3.10
N PHE A 82 -26.32 -0.07 -2.52
CA PHE A 82 -25.22 0.01 -1.56
C PHE A 82 -25.67 -0.13 -0.10
N GLU A 83 -26.96 -0.30 0.15
CA GLU A 83 -27.56 -0.24 1.49
C GLU A 83 -26.86 -1.14 2.52
N TYR A 84 -26.59 -2.41 2.16
CA TYR A 84 -25.86 -3.32 3.05
C TYR A 84 -24.41 -2.90 3.30
N LEU A 85 -23.78 -2.32 2.30
CA LEU A 85 -22.38 -1.90 2.38
C LEU A 85 -22.21 -0.60 3.17
N GLU A 86 -23.22 0.28 3.17
CA GLU A 86 -23.24 1.54 3.94
C GLU A 86 -23.68 1.33 5.39
N SER A 87 -24.45 0.29 5.65
CA SER A 87 -24.95 -0.02 6.99
C SER A 87 -23.81 -0.22 7.99
N LYS A 88 -24.00 0.29 9.23
CA LYS A 88 -23.08 0.03 10.35
C LYS A 88 -23.00 -1.46 10.73
N PHE A 89 -24.01 -2.24 10.39
CA PHE A 89 -24.04 -3.69 10.58
C PHE A 89 -23.37 -4.46 9.43
N GLY A 90 -23.08 -3.78 8.31
CA GLY A 90 -22.34 -4.30 7.17
C GLY A 90 -20.90 -3.78 7.13
N LEU A 91 -20.45 -3.36 5.95
CA LEU A 91 -19.10 -2.80 5.78
C LEU A 91 -18.95 -1.41 6.37
N GLY A 92 -20.03 -0.65 6.53
CA GLY A 92 -19.96 0.75 6.96
C GLY A 92 -19.10 1.59 6.02
N LEU A 93 -19.30 1.41 4.71
CA LEU A 93 -18.52 2.14 3.70
C LEU A 93 -18.75 3.64 3.81
N ARG A 94 -17.67 4.38 3.79
CA ARG A 94 -17.67 5.83 3.72
C ARG A 94 -18.00 6.28 2.29
N TYR A 95 -18.45 7.53 2.14
CA TYR A 95 -18.86 8.07 0.84
C TYR A 95 -17.80 7.89 -0.26
N TYR A 96 -16.54 8.22 0.02
CA TYR A 96 -15.46 8.13 -0.94
C TYR A 96 -15.12 6.67 -1.34
N GLN A 97 -15.33 5.71 -0.44
CA GLN A 97 -15.18 4.29 -0.76
C GLN A 97 -16.28 3.82 -1.71
N LYS A 98 -17.48 4.29 -1.50
CA LYS A 98 -18.61 4.06 -2.40
C LYS A 98 -18.36 4.67 -3.79
N ASP A 99 -17.90 5.93 -3.82
CA ASP A 99 -17.60 6.63 -5.08
C ASP A 99 -16.46 5.95 -5.84
N ALA A 100 -15.45 5.46 -5.12
CA ALA A 100 -14.38 4.64 -5.69
C ALA A 100 -14.92 3.35 -6.34
N ILE A 101 -15.81 2.63 -5.67
CA ILE A 101 -16.45 1.41 -6.21
C ILE A 101 -17.27 1.76 -7.46
N LYS A 102 -18.09 2.81 -7.42
CA LYS A 102 -18.89 3.26 -8.56
C LYS A 102 -18.03 3.59 -9.77
N SER A 103 -16.93 4.33 -9.58
CA SER A 103 -16.01 4.70 -10.67
C SER A 103 -15.37 3.47 -11.33
N VAL A 104 -15.06 2.44 -10.53
CA VAL A 104 -14.58 1.14 -11.07
C VAL A 104 -15.70 0.47 -11.86
N GLU A 105 -16.91 0.36 -11.31
CA GLU A 105 -18.06 -0.29 -11.96
C GLU A 105 -18.41 0.37 -13.29
N GLU A 106 -18.47 1.70 -13.35
CA GLU A 106 -18.70 2.48 -14.57
C GLU A 106 -17.62 2.20 -15.63
N SER A 107 -16.36 2.11 -15.19
CA SER A 107 -15.25 1.74 -16.07
C SER A 107 -15.38 0.32 -16.64
N LEU A 108 -15.83 -0.63 -15.81
CA LEU A 108 -16.08 -2.01 -16.23
C LEU A 108 -17.27 -2.12 -17.21
N ILE A 109 -18.34 -1.36 -16.94
CA ILE A 109 -19.52 -1.28 -17.81
C ILE A 109 -19.16 -0.68 -19.17
N SER A 110 -18.26 0.31 -19.21
CA SER A 110 -17.74 0.90 -20.45
C SER A 110 -16.78 -0.02 -21.23
N GLY A 111 -16.50 -1.23 -20.70
CA GLY A 111 -15.65 -2.24 -21.36
C GLY A 111 -14.16 -2.13 -21.06
N LYS A 112 -13.73 -1.27 -20.13
CA LYS A 112 -12.32 -1.21 -19.71
C LYS A 112 -11.90 -2.53 -19.08
N LYS A 113 -10.75 -3.06 -19.51
CA LYS A 113 -10.17 -4.30 -18.99
C LYS A 113 -9.06 -4.07 -17.95
N LYS A 114 -8.60 -2.85 -17.84
CA LYS A 114 -7.59 -2.42 -16.87
C LYS A 114 -8.08 -1.17 -16.17
N VAL A 115 -8.05 -1.17 -14.84
CA VAL A 115 -8.59 -0.11 -14.01
C VAL A 115 -7.61 0.16 -12.86
N LEU A 116 -7.27 1.41 -12.63
CA LEU A 116 -6.44 1.84 -11.51
C LEU A 116 -7.26 2.69 -10.54
N LEU A 117 -7.19 2.34 -9.26
CA LEU A 117 -7.82 3.06 -8.16
C LEU A 117 -6.73 3.54 -7.20
N THR A 118 -6.70 4.85 -6.92
CA THR A 118 -5.76 5.41 -5.97
C THR A 118 -6.48 5.89 -4.72
N MET A 119 -6.03 5.41 -3.56
CA MET A 119 -6.56 5.80 -2.25
C MET A 119 -5.42 5.86 -1.25
N ALA A 120 -5.34 6.93 -0.47
CA ALA A 120 -4.30 7.11 0.54
C ALA A 120 -4.21 5.94 1.54
N THR A 121 -3.03 5.74 2.13
CA THR A 121 -2.85 4.76 3.20
C THR A 121 -3.74 5.12 4.40
N GLY A 122 -4.39 4.12 5.01
CA GLY A 122 -5.28 4.36 6.15
C GLY A 122 -6.74 4.68 5.79
N THR A 123 -7.07 4.87 4.51
CA THR A 123 -8.45 5.17 4.05
C THR A 123 -9.31 3.93 3.82
N GLY A 124 -8.77 2.72 4.09
CA GLY A 124 -9.54 1.48 4.04
C GLY A 124 -9.62 0.84 2.64
N LYS A 125 -8.52 0.83 1.88
CA LYS A 125 -8.41 0.16 0.57
C LYS A 125 -8.93 -1.28 0.58
N THR A 126 -8.51 -2.09 1.56
CA THR A 126 -8.95 -3.49 1.69
C THR A 126 -10.47 -3.60 1.89
N ARG A 127 -11.07 -2.68 2.66
CA ARG A 127 -12.53 -2.62 2.85
C ARG A 127 -13.25 -2.22 1.56
N THR A 128 -12.69 -1.28 0.81
CA THR A 128 -13.20 -0.90 -0.53
C THR A 128 -13.11 -2.08 -1.50
N ALA A 129 -11.99 -2.80 -1.51
CA ALA A 129 -11.82 -4.01 -2.32
C ALA A 129 -12.85 -5.08 -1.95
N LEU A 130 -13.11 -5.31 -0.65
CA LEU A 130 -14.11 -6.25 -0.17
C LEU A 130 -15.52 -5.89 -0.67
N GLY A 131 -15.91 -4.63 -0.57
CA GLY A 131 -17.18 -4.13 -1.09
C GLY A 131 -17.32 -4.29 -2.60
N LEU A 132 -16.25 -3.99 -3.34
CA LEU A 132 -16.19 -4.19 -4.78
C LEU A 132 -16.32 -5.67 -5.16
N ILE A 133 -15.53 -6.56 -4.54
CA ILE A 133 -15.57 -8.01 -4.76
C ILE A 133 -17.00 -8.54 -4.53
N TYR A 134 -17.61 -8.16 -3.41
CA TYR A 134 -18.96 -8.57 -3.07
C TYR A 134 -19.97 -8.20 -4.18
N ARG A 135 -19.98 -6.95 -4.64
CA ARG A 135 -20.89 -6.47 -5.68
C ARG A 135 -20.66 -7.17 -7.02
N LEU A 136 -19.39 -7.32 -7.42
CA LEU A 136 -19.03 -7.99 -8.66
C LEU A 136 -19.44 -9.47 -8.68
N LEU A 137 -19.36 -10.17 -7.55
CA LEU A 137 -19.80 -11.56 -7.42
C LEU A 137 -21.33 -11.68 -7.32
N LYS A 138 -21.98 -10.80 -6.56
CA LYS A 138 -23.45 -10.79 -6.37
C LYS A 138 -24.19 -10.58 -7.69
N THR A 139 -23.69 -9.70 -8.53
CA THR A 139 -24.27 -9.40 -9.84
C THR A 139 -23.86 -10.38 -10.93
N ASN A 140 -23.04 -11.37 -10.62
CA ASN A 140 -22.41 -12.30 -11.57
C ASN A 140 -21.62 -11.59 -12.68
N LYS A 141 -21.07 -10.37 -12.40
CA LYS A 141 -20.16 -9.70 -13.33
C LYS A 141 -18.90 -10.53 -13.55
N PHE A 142 -18.41 -11.14 -12.46
CA PHE A 142 -17.32 -12.12 -12.51
C PHE A 142 -17.68 -13.37 -11.72
N LYS A 143 -17.16 -14.51 -12.15
CA LYS A 143 -17.38 -15.82 -11.51
C LYS A 143 -16.31 -16.13 -10.48
N ARG A 144 -15.03 -15.87 -10.80
CA ARG A 144 -13.89 -16.11 -9.91
C ARG A 144 -12.94 -14.94 -9.92
N ILE A 145 -12.64 -14.45 -8.73
CA ILE A 145 -11.79 -13.30 -8.51
C ILE A 145 -10.51 -13.76 -7.82
N LEU A 146 -9.36 -13.39 -8.40
CA LEU A 146 -8.06 -13.52 -7.78
C LEU A 146 -7.70 -12.20 -7.08
N PHE A 147 -7.54 -12.25 -5.76
CA PHE A 147 -7.06 -11.13 -4.96
C PHE A 147 -5.57 -11.29 -4.71
N VAL A 148 -4.76 -10.45 -5.33
CA VAL A 148 -3.29 -10.52 -5.28
C VAL A 148 -2.77 -9.54 -4.24
N VAL A 149 -1.97 -10.05 -3.31
CA VAL A 149 -1.31 -9.27 -2.25
C VAL A 149 0.20 -9.40 -2.34
N ASP A 150 0.91 -8.44 -1.77
CA ASP A 150 2.36 -8.42 -1.78
C ASP A 150 2.98 -9.48 -0.83
N ARG A 151 2.44 -9.60 0.39
CA ARG A 151 2.98 -10.47 1.44
C ARG A 151 1.96 -11.43 2.00
N THR A 152 2.43 -12.56 2.49
CA THR A 152 1.59 -13.57 3.15
C THR A 152 0.80 -12.98 4.32
N LEU A 153 1.43 -12.16 5.17
CA LEU A 153 0.76 -11.49 6.29
C LEU A 153 -0.41 -10.60 5.83
N LEU A 154 -0.25 -9.87 4.72
CA LEU A 154 -1.34 -9.08 4.13
C LEU A 154 -2.47 -9.97 3.60
N GLY A 155 -2.11 -11.13 3.04
CA GLY A 155 -3.08 -12.13 2.59
C GLY A 155 -3.88 -12.72 3.74
N GLU A 156 -3.25 -13.01 4.86
CA GLU A 156 -3.92 -13.49 6.08
C GLU A 156 -4.86 -12.42 6.66
N GLN A 157 -4.41 -11.18 6.77
CA GLN A 157 -5.25 -10.06 7.23
C GLN A 157 -6.44 -9.78 6.29
N ALA A 158 -6.23 -9.88 4.97
CA ALA A 158 -7.31 -9.76 4.01
C ALA A 158 -8.32 -10.91 4.17
N LYS A 159 -7.83 -12.13 4.35
CA LYS A 159 -8.67 -13.31 4.59
C LYS A 159 -9.47 -13.15 5.89
N GLU A 160 -8.82 -12.78 7.00
CA GLU A 160 -9.51 -12.47 8.26
C GLU A 160 -10.60 -11.41 8.05
N THR A 161 -10.30 -10.32 7.34
CA THR A 161 -11.31 -9.30 7.03
C THR A 161 -12.46 -9.84 6.19
N PHE A 162 -12.18 -10.72 5.22
CA PHE A 162 -13.18 -11.32 4.34
C PHE A 162 -14.07 -12.35 5.08
N ASP A 163 -13.52 -12.98 6.12
CA ASP A 163 -14.24 -13.96 6.94
C ASP A 163 -14.98 -13.28 8.11
N ASP A 164 -14.48 -12.20 8.67
CA ASP A 164 -15.03 -11.55 9.87
C ASP A 164 -16.12 -10.52 9.56
N VAL A 165 -15.93 -9.73 8.49
CA VAL A 165 -16.86 -8.64 8.18
C VAL A 165 -18.17 -9.21 7.64
N LYS A 166 -19.26 -8.91 8.35
CA LYS A 166 -20.61 -9.34 7.96
C LYS A 166 -21.13 -8.46 6.83
N LEU A 167 -21.71 -9.10 5.84
CA LEU A 167 -22.31 -8.46 4.67
C LEU A 167 -23.82 -8.61 4.69
N GLU A 168 -24.36 -9.68 4.11
CA GLU A 168 -25.80 -9.96 4.09
C GLU A 168 -26.18 -11.03 5.10
N GLN A 169 -27.33 -10.87 5.75
CA GLN A 169 -27.89 -11.86 6.68
C GLN A 169 -26.88 -12.35 7.74
N LEU A 170 -25.97 -11.46 8.19
CA LEU A 170 -24.89 -11.77 9.11
C LEU A 170 -23.85 -12.77 8.58
N LEU A 171 -23.81 -13.02 7.28
CA LEU A 171 -22.79 -13.82 6.62
C LEU A 171 -21.65 -12.95 6.12
N SER A 172 -20.42 -13.45 6.23
CA SER A 172 -19.23 -12.83 5.65
C SER A 172 -19.07 -13.18 4.16
N LEU A 173 -18.13 -12.51 3.48
CA LEU A 173 -17.81 -12.86 2.09
C LEU A 173 -17.41 -14.34 1.95
N GLY A 174 -16.56 -14.82 2.89
CA GLY A 174 -16.13 -16.21 2.93
C GLY A 174 -17.31 -17.17 3.14
N GLY A 175 -18.29 -16.79 3.96
CA GLY A 175 -19.49 -17.57 4.21
C GLY A 175 -20.46 -17.62 3.01
N ILE A 176 -20.46 -16.58 2.15
CA ILE A 176 -21.38 -16.52 0.98
C ILE A 176 -20.73 -17.15 -0.25
N TYR A 177 -19.44 -16.85 -0.52
CA TYR A 177 -18.80 -17.18 -1.80
C TYR A 177 -17.57 -18.09 -1.68
N GLY A 178 -17.16 -18.48 -0.46
CA GLY A 178 -15.93 -19.20 -0.23
C GLY A 178 -14.67 -18.36 -0.53
N VAL A 179 -13.76 -18.28 0.43
CA VAL A 179 -12.48 -17.58 0.30
C VAL A 179 -11.33 -18.55 0.60
N LYS A 180 -10.39 -18.65 -0.32
CA LYS A 180 -9.26 -19.55 -0.22
C LYS A 180 -7.91 -18.85 -0.32
N GLY A 181 -6.97 -19.27 0.50
CA GLY A 181 -5.56 -18.96 0.32
C GLY A 181 -4.88 -19.90 -0.69
N LEU A 182 -3.91 -19.42 -1.45
CA LEU A 182 -3.21 -20.24 -2.45
C LEU A 182 -2.37 -21.39 -1.88
N ASN A 183 -2.11 -21.41 -0.59
CA ASN A 183 -1.43 -22.52 0.07
C ASN A 183 -2.38 -23.68 0.43
N ASP A 184 -3.68 -23.47 0.33
CA ASP A 184 -4.67 -24.50 0.61
C ASP A 184 -4.78 -25.46 -0.59
N LYS A 185 -4.41 -26.71 -0.39
CA LYS A 185 -4.36 -27.75 -1.45
C LYS A 185 -5.72 -28.33 -1.83
N SER A 186 -6.81 -28.00 -1.12
CA SER A 186 -8.13 -28.53 -1.45
C SER A 186 -8.73 -27.79 -2.64
N THR A 187 -9.24 -28.51 -3.59
CA THR A 187 -9.92 -27.98 -4.80
C THR A 187 -11.43 -28.08 -4.62
N ASP A 188 -12.00 -27.43 -3.60
CA ASP A 188 -13.44 -27.34 -3.53
C ASP A 188 -13.93 -26.39 -4.63
N LYS A 189 -14.86 -26.90 -5.43
CA LYS A 189 -15.29 -26.30 -6.71
C LYS A 189 -16.13 -25.04 -6.57
N ASP A 190 -16.49 -24.64 -5.35
CA ASP A 190 -17.44 -23.57 -5.06
C ASP A 190 -16.78 -22.27 -4.57
N GLU A 191 -15.47 -22.26 -4.38
CA GLU A 191 -14.75 -21.07 -3.94
C GLU A 191 -14.61 -20.07 -5.08
N ARG A 192 -15.10 -18.86 -4.87
CA ARG A 192 -15.16 -17.80 -5.88
C ARG A 192 -14.11 -16.71 -5.69
N VAL A 193 -13.45 -16.64 -4.53
CA VAL A 193 -12.37 -15.70 -4.24
C VAL A 193 -11.13 -16.46 -3.83
N HIS A 194 -10.04 -16.25 -4.54
CA HIS A 194 -8.72 -16.80 -4.19
C HIS A 194 -7.78 -15.65 -3.82
N ILE A 195 -7.07 -15.80 -2.69
CA ILE A 195 -6.05 -14.85 -2.23
C ILE A 195 -4.68 -15.45 -2.52
N ALA A 196 -3.82 -14.67 -3.16
CA ALA A 196 -2.48 -15.11 -3.55
C ALA A 196 -1.42 -14.05 -3.36
N THR A 197 -0.19 -14.47 -3.08
CA THR A 197 0.98 -13.60 -3.24
C THR A 197 1.53 -13.68 -4.67
N VAL A 198 2.17 -12.58 -5.12
CA VAL A 198 2.83 -12.54 -6.42
C VAL A 198 3.84 -13.68 -6.55
N GLN A 199 4.63 -13.94 -5.50
CA GLN A 199 5.66 -14.99 -5.47
C GLN A 199 5.06 -16.39 -5.66
N SER A 200 3.92 -16.67 -5.02
CA SER A 200 3.24 -17.96 -5.19
C SER A 200 2.73 -18.16 -6.61
N LEU A 201 2.23 -17.08 -7.24
CA LEU A 201 1.79 -17.10 -8.63
C LEU A 201 2.96 -17.28 -9.60
N ILE A 202 4.08 -16.60 -9.38
CA ILE A 202 5.33 -16.78 -10.17
C ILE A 202 5.73 -18.25 -10.17
N LYS A 203 5.80 -18.88 -8.98
CA LYS A 203 6.15 -20.30 -8.85
C LYS A 203 5.20 -21.21 -9.65
N ARG A 204 3.90 -20.98 -9.57
CA ARG A 204 2.87 -21.82 -10.21
C ARG A 204 2.75 -21.60 -11.72
N ILE A 205 3.00 -20.40 -12.21
CA ILE A 205 2.81 -20.03 -13.63
C ILE A 205 4.10 -20.22 -14.43
N LEU A 206 5.24 -19.72 -13.90
CA LEU A 206 6.50 -19.72 -14.65
C LEU A 206 7.35 -20.96 -14.37
N TYR A 207 7.19 -21.60 -13.20
CA TYR A 207 7.94 -22.77 -12.78
C TYR A 207 7.02 -23.90 -12.29
N PRO A 208 6.06 -24.37 -13.14
CA PRO A 208 5.14 -25.43 -12.72
C PRO A 208 5.92 -26.72 -12.45
N ASN A 209 5.67 -27.35 -11.30
CA ASN A 209 6.13 -28.73 -11.04
C ASN A 209 5.41 -29.69 -12.02
N ASP A 210 6.07 -30.80 -12.37
CA ASP A 210 5.59 -31.79 -13.38
C ASP A 210 4.26 -32.49 -13.01
N GLU A 211 3.71 -32.27 -11.83
CA GLU A 211 2.40 -32.79 -11.46
C GLU A 211 1.30 -31.96 -12.13
N ALA A 212 0.74 -32.51 -13.19
CA ALA A 212 -0.27 -31.89 -14.06
C ALA A 212 -1.56 -31.39 -13.36
N ARG A 213 -1.72 -31.61 -12.04
CA ARG A 213 -2.91 -31.23 -11.27
C ARG A 213 -2.94 -29.80 -10.78
N ASP A 214 -1.82 -29.07 -10.76
CA ASP A 214 -1.73 -27.72 -10.18
C ASP A 214 -1.51 -26.60 -11.20
N LYS A 215 -1.61 -26.91 -12.49
CA LYS A 215 -1.39 -25.93 -13.55
C LYS A 215 -2.60 -25.01 -13.71
N LEU A 216 -2.43 -23.74 -13.39
CA LEU A 216 -3.45 -22.72 -13.61
C LEU A 216 -3.71 -22.53 -15.11
N THR A 217 -4.97 -22.42 -15.51
CA THR A 217 -5.36 -22.11 -16.90
C THR A 217 -5.46 -20.59 -17.09
N VAL A 218 -5.43 -20.13 -18.32
CA VAL A 218 -5.58 -18.69 -18.63
C VAL A 218 -6.99 -18.17 -18.31
N GLY A 219 -7.98 -19.05 -18.24
CA GLY A 219 -9.37 -18.75 -17.90
C GLY A 219 -9.73 -19.04 -16.44
N GLU A 220 -8.77 -19.44 -15.60
CA GLU A 220 -9.05 -19.78 -14.19
C GLU A 220 -9.72 -18.64 -13.42
N TYR A 221 -9.32 -17.40 -13.70
CA TYR A 221 -9.92 -16.19 -13.12
C TYR A 221 -10.39 -15.26 -14.22
N ASP A 222 -11.55 -14.65 -14.05
CA ASP A 222 -12.09 -13.65 -14.96
C ASP A 222 -11.92 -12.21 -14.44
N CYS A 223 -11.46 -12.05 -13.17
CA CYS A 223 -11.05 -10.79 -12.58
C CYS A 223 -9.83 -10.98 -11.68
N ILE A 224 -8.87 -10.07 -11.76
CA ILE A 224 -7.72 -9.96 -10.87
C ILE A 224 -7.76 -8.61 -10.18
N ILE A 225 -7.76 -8.61 -8.87
CA ILE A 225 -7.66 -7.40 -8.06
C ILE A 225 -6.30 -7.42 -7.37
N VAL A 226 -5.49 -6.40 -7.61
CA VAL A 226 -4.12 -6.30 -7.07
C VAL A 226 -4.10 -5.21 -6.01
N ASP A 227 -3.84 -5.59 -4.76
CA ASP A 227 -3.61 -4.64 -3.67
C ASP A 227 -2.13 -4.22 -3.65
N GLU A 228 -1.88 -2.97 -3.27
CA GLU A 228 -0.55 -2.34 -3.26
C GLU A 228 0.21 -2.54 -4.58
N ALA A 229 -0.48 -2.31 -5.71
CA ALA A 229 0.01 -2.61 -7.07
C ALA A 229 1.35 -1.94 -7.43
N HIS A 230 1.76 -0.90 -6.70
CA HIS A 230 3.07 -0.26 -6.86
C HIS A 230 4.24 -1.12 -6.36
N ARG A 231 3.98 -2.13 -5.51
CA ARG A 231 5.02 -2.97 -4.90
C ARG A 231 5.54 -4.09 -5.77
N GLY A 232 4.86 -4.41 -6.84
CA GLY A 232 5.36 -5.40 -7.80
C GLY A 232 6.76 -5.09 -8.36
N TYR A 233 7.40 -4.00 -7.91
CA TYR A 233 8.63 -3.44 -8.45
C TYR A 233 9.72 -3.18 -7.41
N ILE A 234 9.47 -3.39 -6.12
CA ILE A 234 10.47 -3.13 -5.08
C ILE A 234 10.86 -4.45 -4.42
N LEU A 235 12.11 -4.83 -4.60
CA LEU A 235 12.73 -5.95 -3.87
C LEU A 235 12.65 -5.68 -2.37
N ASP A 236 12.02 -6.59 -1.64
CA ASP A 236 11.99 -6.53 -0.19
C ASP A 236 13.36 -6.95 0.37
N ARG A 237 14.06 -6.03 1.05
CA ARG A 237 15.34 -6.30 1.70
C ARG A 237 15.26 -7.35 2.81
N ASN A 238 14.06 -7.70 3.25
CA ASN A 238 13.80 -8.72 4.28
C ASN A 238 13.49 -10.11 3.70
N MET A 239 13.70 -10.32 2.39
CA MET A 239 13.64 -11.66 1.81
C MET A 239 14.75 -12.53 2.41
N LYS A 240 14.46 -13.82 2.69
CA LYS A 240 15.46 -14.80 3.11
C LYS A 240 16.56 -14.89 2.05
N GLU A 241 17.80 -15.14 2.45
CA GLU A 241 18.96 -15.23 1.54
C GLU A 241 18.70 -16.12 0.32
N GLU A 242 17.99 -17.22 0.48
CA GLU A 242 17.58 -18.12 -0.60
C GLU A 242 16.63 -17.49 -1.63
N GLU A 243 15.96 -16.39 -1.28
CA GLU A 243 15.08 -15.65 -2.18
C GLU A 243 15.80 -14.46 -2.84
N ARG A 244 16.88 -13.94 -2.23
CA ARG A 244 17.67 -12.81 -2.78
C ARG A 244 18.49 -13.20 -4.01
N ASP A 245 19.02 -14.41 -4.06
CA ASP A 245 19.85 -14.89 -5.17
C ASP A 245 19.08 -15.05 -6.49
N PHE A 246 17.76 -14.90 -6.47
CA PHE A 246 16.89 -15.02 -7.64
C PHE A 246 16.40 -13.72 -8.25
N PHE A 247 16.68 -12.53 -7.67
CA PHE A 247 15.97 -11.31 -8.06
C PHE A 247 16.87 -10.10 -8.36
N ASP A 248 17.11 -9.88 -9.63
CA ASP A 248 17.33 -8.55 -10.21
C ASP A 248 15.96 -7.82 -10.25
N GLU A 249 15.89 -6.54 -9.84
CA GLU A 249 14.67 -5.72 -9.79
C GLU A 249 13.94 -5.69 -11.14
N LYS A 250 14.68 -5.61 -12.24
CA LYS A 250 14.13 -5.66 -13.60
C LYS A 250 13.56 -7.04 -13.96
N ASP A 251 14.16 -8.11 -13.46
CA ASP A 251 13.69 -9.48 -13.67
C ASP A 251 12.38 -9.72 -12.89
N PHE A 252 12.28 -9.22 -11.67
CA PHE A 252 11.05 -9.30 -10.89
C PHE A 252 9.89 -8.50 -11.53
N GLU A 253 10.15 -7.29 -12.01
CA GLU A 253 9.17 -6.48 -12.76
C GLU A 253 8.66 -7.25 -13.98
N SER A 254 9.55 -7.84 -14.73
CA SER A 254 9.21 -8.68 -15.89
C SER A 254 8.34 -9.87 -15.50
N LYS A 255 8.67 -10.57 -14.41
CA LYS A 255 7.91 -11.72 -13.88
C LYS A 255 6.55 -11.30 -13.33
N TYR A 256 6.47 -10.20 -12.60
CA TYR A 256 5.19 -9.65 -12.13
C TYR A 256 4.25 -9.36 -13.29
N LYS A 257 4.72 -8.63 -14.29
CA LYS A 257 3.95 -8.33 -15.49
C LYS A 257 3.54 -9.61 -16.22
N ALA A 258 4.44 -10.58 -16.33
CA ALA A 258 4.14 -11.86 -16.96
C ALA A 258 3.03 -12.63 -16.23
N VAL A 259 3.00 -12.60 -14.89
CA VAL A 259 1.95 -13.22 -14.07
C VAL A 259 0.60 -12.50 -14.24
N ILE A 260 0.60 -11.17 -14.15
CA ILE A 260 -0.63 -10.39 -14.31
C ILE A 260 -1.20 -10.54 -15.73
N ASP A 261 -0.34 -10.60 -16.75
CA ASP A 261 -0.76 -10.78 -18.14
C ASP A 261 -1.01 -12.23 -18.54
N TYR A 262 -0.75 -13.20 -17.65
CA TYR A 262 -1.00 -14.61 -17.92
C TYR A 262 -2.49 -14.91 -18.09
N PHE A 263 -3.32 -14.38 -17.20
CA PHE A 263 -4.76 -14.63 -17.22
C PHE A 263 -5.49 -13.70 -18.19
N ASP A 264 -6.47 -14.26 -18.92
CA ASP A 264 -7.41 -13.49 -19.72
C ASP A 264 -8.52 -12.90 -18.85
N ALA A 265 -8.15 -12.01 -17.97
CA ALA A 265 -8.98 -11.44 -16.92
C ALA A 265 -9.02 -9.91 -16.99
N VAL A 266 -10.08 -9.33 -16.45
CA VAL A 266 -10.11 -7.91 -16.10
C VAL A 266 -9.15 -7.67 -14.93
N LYS A 267 -8.41 -6.58 -14.97
CA LYS A 267 -7.37 -6.25 -13.99
C LYS A 267 -7.69 -4.94 -13.29
N ILE A 268 -7.86 -5.00 -11.98
CA ILE A 268 -8.16 -3.84 -11.12
C ILE A 268 -6.99 -3.69 -10.15
N ALA A 269 -6.36 -2.54 -10.15
CA ALA A 269 -5.25 -2.23 -9.26
C ALA A 269 -5.67 -1.23 -8.19
N LEU A 270 -5.30 -1.49 -6.93
CA LEU A 270 -5.44 -0.57 -5.82
C LEU A 270 -4.04 -0.16 -5.34
N THR A 271 -3.83 1.13 -5.12
CA THR A 271 -2.57 1.64 -4.59
C THR A 271 -2.79 2.94 -3.82
N ALA A 272 -1.89 3.25 -2.88
CA ALA A 272 -1.87 4.56 -2.26
C ALA A 272 -1.07 5.58 -3.10
N THR A 273 -0.04 5.10 -3.79
CA THR A 273 0.91 5.92 -4.53
C THR A 273 1.15 5.30 -5.90
N PRO A 274 0.50 5.81 -6.96
CA PRO A 274 0.72 5.28 -8.30
C PRO A 274 2.16 5.60 -8.74
N ALA A 275 2.95 4.56 -9.00
CA ALA A 275 4.22 4.69 -9.67
C ALA A 275 4.00 4.79 -11.19
N LEU A 276 4.97 5.36 -11.93
CA LEU A 276 4.86 5.50 -13.39
C LEU A 276 4.53 4.16 -14.08
N HIS A 277 5.20 3.08 -13.71
CA HIS A 277 4.92 1.77 -14.32
C HIS A 277 3.59 1.17 -13.88
N THR A 278 3.03 1.55 -12.74
CA THR A 278 1.67 1.14 -12.38
C THR A 278 0.67 1.76 -13.37
N GLN A 279 0.88 3.01 -13.75
CA GLN A 279 0.08 3.69 -14.78
C GLN A 279 0.32 3.11 -16.17
N GLU A 280 1.55 2.71 -16.50
CA GLU A 280 1.85 2.01 -17.76
C GLU A 280 1.09 0.68 -17.90
N ILE A 281 0.91 -0.06 -16.81
CA ILE A 281 0.20 -1.35 -16.82
C ILE A 281 -1.31 -1.17 -16.79
N PHE A 282 -1.82 -0.30 -15.91
CA PHE A 282 -3.25 -0.21 -15.60
C PHE A 282 -3.94 1.04 -16.18
N GLY A 283 -3.18 1.99 -16.70
CA GLY A 283 -3.66 3.29 -17.18
C GLY A 283 -3.78 4.33 -16.06
N GLU A 284 -4.33 5.49 -16.42
CA GLU A 284 -4.61 6.56 -15.47
C GLU A 284 -5.66 6.14 -14.42
N PRO A 285 -5.55 6.63 -13.18
CA PRO A 285 -6.54 6.35 -12.14
C PRO A 285 -7.94 6.78 -12.57
N VAL A 286 -8.92 5.89 -12.40
CA VAL A 286 -10.34 6.22 -12.62
C VAL A 286 -10.96 6.96 -11.43
N TYR A 287 -10.32 6.86 -10.26
CA TYR A 287 -10.68 7.57 -9.05
C TYR A 287 -9.43 7.78 -8.20
N SER A 288 -9.36 8.95 -7.53
CA SER A 288 -8.25 9.29 -6.65
C SER A 288 -8.78 9.91 -5.36
N TYR A 289 -8.34 9.39 -4.21
CA TYR A 289 -8.64 9.94 -2.89
C TYR A 289 -7.32 10.16 -2.12
N SER A 290 -6.88 11.43 -2.09
CA SER A 290 -5.57 11.81 -1.54
C SER A 290 -5.54 11.81 -0.01
N CYS A 291 -4.34 11.84 0.57
CA CYS A 291 -4.15 12.00 2.01
C CYS A 291 -4.71 13.34 2.49
N SER A 292 -4.41 14.43 1.77
CA SER A 292 -4.90 15.77 2.11
C SER A 292 -6.42 15.83 2.13
N GLN A 293 -7.09 15.21 1.14
CA GLN A 293 -8.56 15.14 1.14
C GLN A 293 -9.09 14.36 2.34
N ALA A 294 -8.44 13.24 2.69
CA ALA A 294 -8.85 12.42 3.83
C ALA A 294 -8.64 13.13 5.19
N VAL A 295 -7.65 14.03 5.29
CA VAL A 295 -7.43 14.90 6.46
C VAL A 295 -8.54 15.97 6.52
N ILE A 296 -8.81 16.66 5.40
CA ILE A 296 -9.87 17.67 5.31
C ILE A 296 -11.23 17.08 5.68
N ASP A 297 -11.55 15.90 5.18
CA ASP A 297 -12.78 15.17 5.48
C ASP A 297 -12.81 14.61 6.92
N GLY A 298 -11.70 14.74 7.64
CA GLY A 298 -11.58 14.29 9.03
C GLY A 298 -11.52 12.76 9.20
N TYR A 299 -11.13 12.01 8.19
CA TYR A 299 -10.94 10.56 8.28
C TYR A 299 -9.51 10.14 8.65
N LEU A 300 -8.53 11.01 8.38
CA LEU A 300 -7.16 10.86 8.83
C LEU A 300 -6.77 12.06 9.70
N VAL A 301 -5.70 11.92 10.48
CA VAL A 301 -5.10 13.03 11.21
C VAL A 301 -3.97 13.65 10.41
N ASP A 302 -3.76 14.96 10.59
CA ASP A 302 -2.69 15.70 9.92
C ASP A 302 -1.34 15.48 10.58
N VAL A 303 -0.27 15.70 9.83
CA VAL A 303 1.10 15.72 10.33
C VAL A 303 1.42 17.10 10.90
N GLU A 304 2.06 17.15 12.07
CA GLU A 304 2.70 18.38 12.53
C GLU A 304 3.90 18.72 11.64
N PRO A 305 4.29 20.00 11.51
CA PRO A 305 5.53 20.35 10.85
C PRO A 305 6.66 19.49 11.42
N PRO A 306 7.42 18.78 10.57
CA PRO A 306 8.43 17.83 11.05
C PRO A 306 9.50 18.46 11.91
N TYR A 307 9.87 17.77 12.97
CA TYR A 307 10.97 18.14 13.85
C TYR A 307 12.27 17.63 13.25
N GLU A 308 13.08 18.54 12.73
CA GLU A 308 14.42 18.19 12.24
C GLU A 308 15.39 18.11 13.42
N ILE A 309 16.01 16.95 13.58
CA ILE A 309 17.05 16.75 14.60
C ILE A 309 18.41 17.05 13.95
N ILE A 310 18.95 18.23 14.26
CA ILE A 310 20.23 18.68 13.77
C ILE A 310 21.27 18.47 14.87
N THR A 311 22.30 17.68 14.61
CA THR A 311 23.44 17.49 15.50
C THR A 311 24.68 18.17 14.90
N LYS A 312 25.68 18.48 15.71
CA LYS A 312 26.97 19.03 15.21
C LYS A 312 27.59 18.11 14.16
N LEU A 313 27.52 16.80 14.39
CA LEU A 313 27.98 15.79 13.42
C LEU A 313 27.20 15.85 12.11
N SER A 314 25.90 16.21 12.14
CA SER A 314 25.10 16.33 10.92
C SER A 314 25.38 17.60 10.13
N GLU A 315 25.93 18.66 10.76
CA GLU A 315 26.31 19.91 10.10
C GLU A 315 27.74 19.85 9.56
N GLU A 316 28.68 19.32 10.36
CA GLU A 316 30.12 19.30 10.06
C GLU A 316 30.52 18.05 9.25
N GLY A 317 29.71 16.97 9.26
CA GLY A 317 30.10 15.68 8.69
C GLY A 317 31.04 14.89 9.60
N ILE A 318 31.51 13.74 9.11
CA ILE A 318 32.49 12.90 9.79
C ILE A 318 33.77 12.88 8.96
N HIS A 319 34.86 13.39 9.52
CA HIS A 319 36.17 13.42 8.91
C HIS A 319 37.10 12.43 9.60
N TYR A 320 37.57 11.43 8.88
CA TYR A 320 38.60 10.52 9.34
C TYR A 320 39.93 10.83 8.66
N GLN A 321 40.95 11.08 9.45
CA GLN A 321 42.31 11.27 8.92
C GLN A 321 42.93 9.94 8.48
N LYS A 322 43.85 10.00 7.51
CA LYS A 322 44.67 8.87 7.10
C LYS A 322 45.35 8.23 8.32
N GLY A 323 45.22 6.91 8.44
CA GLY A 323 45.77 6.16 9.56
C GLY A 323 44.82 6.01 10.76
N ALA A 324 43.61 6.58 10.72
CA ALA A 324 42.62 6.36 11.76
C ALA A 324 42.16 4.91 11.77
N MET A 325 41.97 4.33 12.97
CA MET A 325 41.38 3.00 13.13
C MET A 325 39.85 3.12 13.17
N VAL A 326 39.20 2.50 12.20
CA VAL A 326 37.74 2.52 12.08
C VAL A 326 37.20 1.09 12.10
N LYS A 327 35.97 0.93 12.62
CA LYS A 327 35.21 -0.29 12.45
C LYS A 327 34.43 -0.17 11.14
N VAL A 328 34.74 -1.02 10.18
CA VAL A 328 34.06 -1.02 8.88
C VAL A 328 32.99 -2.10 8.91
N TYR A 329 31.75 -1.71 8.59
CA TYR A 329 30.68 -2.68 8.36
C TYR A 329 30.76 -3.16 6.91
N ASP A 330 31.01 -4.44 6.74
CA ASP A 330 30.98 -5.10 5.45
C ASP A 330 29.52 -5.40 5.08
N VAL A 331 29.00 -4.68 4.10
CA VAL A 331 27.60 -4.79 3.67
C VAL A 331 27.30 -6.14 3.02
N GLU A 332 28.30 -6.75 2.34
CA GLU A 332 28.15 -8.05 1.69
C GLU A 332 28.22 -9.20 2.70
N ALA A 333 29.13 -9.09 3.66
CA ALA A 333 29.31 -10.12 4.70
C ALA A 333 28.41 -9.92 5.93
N GLN A 334 27.67 -8.81 6.01
CA GLN A 334 26.80 -8.41 7.15
C GLN A 334 27.52 -8.50 8.52
N LYS A 335 28.81 -8.23 8.56
CA LYS A 335 29.63 -8.30 9.77
C LYS A 335 30.47 -7.04 9.95
N VAL A 336 30.64 -6.64 11.20
CA VAL A 336 31.60 -5.59 11.55
C VAL A 336 32.99 -6.18 11.46
N LYS A 337 33.80 -5.72 10.48
CA LYS A 337 35.23 -6.00 10.47
C LYS A 337 35.89 -5.13 11.54
N GLU A 338 36.47 -5.76 12.54
CA GLU A 338 37.17 -5.10 13.60
C GLU A 338 38.48 -4.49 13.06
N ARG A 339 38.54 -3.15 13.07
CA ARG A 339 39.76 -2.32 12.92
C ARG A 339 40.48 -2.46 11.58
N GLU A 340 40.01 -1.76 10.58
CA GLU A 340 40.83 -1.42 9.42
C GLU A 340 41.50 -0.03 9.64
N VAL A 341 42.80 0.06 9.28
CA VAL A 341 43.51 1.33 9.22
C VAL A 341 43.19 1.96 7.88
N LEU A 342 42.66 3.17 7.91
CA LEU A 342 42.32 3.90 6.68
C LEU A 342 43.58 4.22 5.88
N ALA A 343 43.60 3.80 4.62
CA ALA A 343 44.67 4.07 3.67
C ALA A 343 44.70 5.54 3.22
N ASP A 344 43.50 6.21 3.22
CA ASP A 344 43.31 7.60 2.85
C ASP A 344 42.32 8.30 3.79
N GLU A 345 42.20 9.63 3.66
CA GLU A 345 41.17 10.40 4.35
C GLU A 345 39.78 10.02 3.84
N LEU A 346 38.83 9.91 4.75
CA LEU A 346 37.43 9.59 4.43
C LEU A 346 36.49 10.64 5.03
N ASP A 347 35.73 11.27 4.15
CA ASP A 347 34.70 12.24 4.50
C ASP A 347 33.31 11.67 4.29
N PHE A 348 32.47 11.80 5.30
CA PHE A 348 31.09 11.36 5.23
C PHE A 348 30.14 12.51 5.54
N ASP A 349 29.35 12.88 4.54
CA ASP A 349 28.24 13.80 4.70
C ASP A 349 27.04 13.13 5.38
N ILE A 350 26.12 13.93 5.88
CA ILE A 350 24.89 13.47 6.54
C ILE A 350 24.10 12.44 5.72
N GLU A 351 24.15 12.53 4.40
CA GLU A 351 23.48 11.58 3.50
C GLU A 351 23.98 10.14 3.62
N LYS A 352 25.19 9.95 4.13
CA LYS A 352 25.82 8.65 4.37
C LYS A 352 25.60 8.13 5.79
N PHE A 353 25.08 8.97 6.72
CA PHE A 353 24.81 8.56 8.09
C PHE A 353 23.71 7.51 8.14
N ASN A 354 23.91 6.55 9.02
CA ASN A 354 23.01 5.40 9.19
C ASN A 354 22.71 4.63 7.88
N LYS A 355 23.53 4.84 6.86
CA LYS A 355 23.51 4.08 5.61
C LYS A 355 24.84 3.40 5.36
N SER A 356 25.91 4.21 5.17
CA SER A 356 27.29 3.74 4.97
C SER A 356 28.12 3.84 6.24
N VAL A 357 27.72 4.73 7.16
CA VAL A 357 28.38 4.97 8.45
C VAL A 357 27.32 5.01 9.55
N ILE A 358 27.38 4.06 10.47
CA ILE A 358 26.55 4.02 11.69
C ILE A 358 27.46 4.36 12.87
N THR A 359 27.27 5.52 13.50
CA THR A 359 28.06 5.94 14.66
C THR A 359 27.22 5.96 15.92
N GLU A 360 27.77 5.44 17.01
CA GLU A 360 27.08 5.43 18.31
C GLU A 360 26.88 6.87 18.85
N SER A 361 27.85 7.76 18.63
CA SER A 361 27.78 9.16 19.08
C SER A 361 26.59 9.90 18.47
N PHE A 362 26.43 9.83 17.14
CA PHE A 362 25.29 10.42 16.44
C PHE A 362 23.96 9.87 16.96
N ASN A 363 23.84 8.54 17.01
CA ASN A 363 22.61 7.91 17.47
C ASN A 363 22.30 8.22 18.94
N ARG A 364 23.32 8.40 19.77
CA ARG A 364 23.18 8.79 21.18
C ARG A 364 22.66 10.22 21.34
N GLU A 365 23.20 11.18 20.59
CA GLU A 365 22.69 12.56 20.59
C GLU A 365 21.24 12.62 20.13
N VAL A 366 20.90 11.92 19.06
CA VAL A 366 19.51 11.85 18.58
C VAL A 366 18.59 11.20 19.61
N CYS A 367 18.98 10.05 20.18
CA CYS A 367 18.17 9.37 21.21
C CYS A 367 18.01 10.22 22.46
N SER A 368 19.05 10.94 22.90
CA SER A 368 18.98 11.85 24.04
C SER A 368 17.98 12.99 23.79
N ALA A 369 17.95 13.56 22.58
CA ALA A 369 16.95 14.56 22.23
C ALA A 369 15.52 13.97 22.19
N LEU A 370 15.35 12.75 21.70
CA LEU A 370 14.02 12.10 21.62
C LEU A 370 13.40 11.81 22.97
N VAL A 371 14.22 11.49 23.99
CA VAL A 371 13.77 11.18 25.34
C VAL A 371 13.03 12.37 25.99
N ASP A 372 13.33 13.60 25.59
CA ASP A 372 12.63 14.80 26.08
C ASP A 372 11.22 14.98 25.47
N TYR A 373 10.94 14.36 24.31
CA TYR A 373 9.68 14.51 23.57
C TYR A 373 8.78 13.29 23.64
N ILE A 374 9.32 12.11 23.92
CA ILE A 374 8.60 10.84 23.84
C ILE A 374 8.47 10.25 25.25
N ASN A 375 7.24 10.18 25.75
CA ASN A 375 6.97 9.54 27.03
C ASN A 375 6.76 8.02 26.84
N PRO A 376 7.64 7.15 27.33
CA PRO A 376 7.51 5.71 27.16
C PRO A 376 6.41 5.08 28.02
N GLU A 377 5.89 5.79 29.03
CA GLU A 377 4.81 5.33 29.92
C GLU A 377 3.42 5.77 29.44
N GLY A 378 3.37 6.63 28.43
CA GLY A 378 2.12 7.16 27.88
C GLY A 378 1.32 6.12 27.09
N PRO A 379 0.05 6.44 26.79
CA PRO A 379 -0.80 5.58 25.97
C PRO A 379 -0.43 5.62 24.47
N GLU A 380 0.37 6.59 24.07
CA GLU A 380 0.83 6.81 22.72
C GLU A 380 1.89 5.79 22.32
N LYS A 381 1.99 5.51 21.03
CA LYS A 381 3.01 4.62 20.50
C LYS A 381 3.94 5.35 19.55
N THR A 382 5.21 4.98 19.63
CA THR A 382 6.30 5.51 18.79
C THR A 382 6.85 4.42 17.89
N LEU A 383 7.11 4.76 16.63
CA LEU A 383 7.76 3.87 15.67
C LEU A 383 9.05 4.51 15.18
N ILE A 384 10.17 3.81 15.37
CA ILE A 384 11.52 4.27 15.00
C ILE A 384 12.05 3.42 13.85
N PHE A 385 12.42 4.07 12.75
CA PHE A 385 12.95 3.42 11.55
C PHE A 385 14.47 3.47 11.52
N THR A 386 15.11 2.31 11.50
CA THR A 386 16.57 2.13 11.50
C THR A 386 17.07 1.54 10.18
N ALA A 387 18.38 1.59 9.93
CA ALA A 387 19.00 1.17 8.67
C ALA A 387 19.22 -0.35 8.58
N SER A 388 19.50 -1.01 9.70
CA SER A 388 19.76 -2.45 9.78
C SER A 388 19.28 -3.03 11.11
N ASP A 389 19.35 -4.35 11.24
CA ASP A 389 19.00 -5.07 12.46
C ASP A 389 19.94 -4.71 13.63
N GLU A 390 21.25 -4.63 13.37
CA GLU A 390 22.26 -4.22 14.36
C GLU A 390 22.08 -2.75 14.75
N HIS A 391 21.68 -1.90 13.81
CA HIS A 391 21.33 -0.51 14.12
C HIS A 391 20.13 -0.45 15.05
N ALA A 392 19.13 -1.30 14.85
CA ALA A 392 17.98 -1.41 15.74
C ALA A 392 18.39 -1.84 17.16
N ASP A 393 19.30 -2.82 17.30
CA ASP A 393 19.85 -3.23 18.61
C ASP A 393 20.58 -2.08 19.30
N MET A 394 21.41 -1.34 18.56
CA MET A 394 22.10 -0.16 19.08
C MET A 394 21.12 0.89 19.59
N VAL A 395 20.11 1.24 18.80
CA VAL A 395 19.10 2.25 19.16
C VAL A 395 18.28 1.83 20.38
N VAL A 396 17.86 0.56 20.45
CA VAL A 396 17.16 0.03 21.65
C VAL A 396 18.02 0.15 22.89
N ARG A 397 19.31 -0.22 22.81
CA ARG A 397 20.25 -0.11 23.93
C ARG A 397 20.42 1.35 24.38
N ILE A 398 20.70 2.24 23.43
CA ILE A 398 20.94 3.66 23.72
C ILE A 398 19.68 4.30 24.34
N LEU A 399 18.50 4.08 23.77
CA LEU A 399 17.25 4.63 24.31
C LEU A 399 17.01 4.17 25.76
N ARG A 400 17.25 2.88 26.06
CA ARG A 400 17.13 2.37 27.43
C ARG A 400 18.12 3.06 28.37
N GLU A 401 19.36 3.25 27.96
CA GLU A 401 20.38 3.96 28.72
C GLU A 401 19.98 5.43 28.97
N GLU A 402 19.47 6.13 27.94
CA GLU A 402 19.11 7.55 28.05
C GLU A 402 17.86 7.73 28.94
N TYR A 403 16.82 6.89 28.78
CA TYR A 403 15.67 6.92 29.69
C TYR A 403 16.04 6.58 31.15
N GLN A 404 16.95 5.62 31.37
CA GLN A 404 17.43 5.31 32.73
C GLN A 404 18.19 6.48 33.36
N LYS A 405 18.90 7.30 32.59
CA LYS A 405 19.57 8.49 33.12
C LYS A 405 18.58 9.57 33.57
N GLN A 406 17.44 9.69 32.87
CA GLN A 406 16.39 10.67 33.25
C GLN A 406 15.45 10.17 34.30
N ALA A 407 15.18 8.87 34.35
CA ALA A 407 14.23 8.28 35.31
C ALA A 407 14.84 8.15 36.71
N MET A 408 14.11 8.60 37.72
CA MET A 408 14.46 8.37 39.14
C MET A 408 14.12 6.95 39.62
N PHE A 409 13.64 6.07 38.73
CA PHE A 409 13.17 4.71 39.02
C PHE A 409 13.57 3.73 37.90
N ASP A 410 13.54 2.44 38.19
CA ASP A 410 13.86 1.39 37.22
C ASP A 410 12.85 1.39 36.06
N MET A 411 13.34 1.60 34.86
CA MET A 411 12.54 1.57 33.64
C MET A 411 12.10 0.14 33.33
N ASN A 412 10.82 -0.05 33.01
CA ASN A 412 10.34 -1.33 32.52
C ASN A 412 10.95 -1.61 31.12
N MET A 413 11.77 -2.66 31.04
CA MET A 413 12.47 -3.05 29.83
C MET A 413 11.53 -3.46 28.67
N GLU A 414 10.27 -3.76 28.95
CA GLU A 414 9.26 -4.11 27.94
C GLU A 414 8.73 -2.90 27.15
N MET A 415 8.99 -1.67 27.64
CA MET A 415 8.51 -0.45 26.97
C MET A 415 9.12 -0.26 25.59
N ILE A 416 10.37 -0.69 25.38
CA ILE A 416 11.09 -0.55 24.13
C ILE A 416 11.39 -1.93 23.55
N ALA A 417 10.93 -2.18 22.32
CA ALA A 417 11.12 -3.47 21.66
C ALA A 417 11.70 -3.32 20.26
N LYS A 418 12.66 -4.20 19.92
CA LYS A 418 13.10 -4.39 18.53
C LYS A 418 12.06 -5.23 17.79
N MET A 419 11.62 -4.75 16.62
CA MET A 419 10.62 -5.39 15.76
C MET A 419 11.16 -5.51 14.34
N THR A 420 12.02 -6.49 14.13
CA THR A 420 12.63 -6.77 12.82
C THR A 420 12.35 -8.22 12.43
N GLY A 421 12.50 -8.55 11.15
CA GLY A 421 12.26 -9.91 10.65
C GLY A 421 13.17 -10.99 11.23
N TYR A 422 14.25 -10.60 11.94
CA TYR A 422 15.16 -11.51 12.62
C TYR A 422 14.76 -11.85 14.06
N VAL A 423 13.73 -11.16 14.60
CA VAL A 423 13.22 -11.44 15.95
C VAL A 423 12.34 -12.69 15.93
N LYS A 424 12.63 -13.63 16.83
CA LYS A 424 11.79 -14.82 17.00
C LYS A 424 10.38 -14.41 17.44
N ASP A 425 9.36 -14.99 16.80
CA ASP A 425 7.94 -14.70 17.07
C ASP A 425 7.56 -13.21 16.93
N VAL A 426 8.13 -12.56 15.93
CA VAL A 426 7.87 -11.13 15.64
C VAL A 426 6.39 -10.80 15.45
N ASP A 427 5.60 -11.72 14.88
CA ASP A 427 4.16 -11.54 14.68
C ASP A 427 3.41 -11.43 16.02
N HIS A 428 3.80 -12.21 17.01
CA HIS A 428 3.27 -12.08 18.36
C HIS A 428 3.65 -10.73 18.98
N LEU A 429 4.88 -10.29 18.78
CA LEU A 429 5.35 -8.99 19.29
C LEU A 429 4.62 -7.82 18.61
N VAL A 430 4.34 -7.91 17.32
CA VAL A 430 3.53 -6.93 16.58
C VAL A 430 2.08 -6.90 17.10
N LYS A 431 1.48 -8.06 17.36
CA LYS A 431 0.15 -8.15 18.00
C LYS A 431 0.15 -7.53 19.39
N LYS A 432 1.21 -7.76 20.18
CA LYS A 432 1.40 -7.14 21.49
C LYS A 432 1.52 -5.63 21.37
N PHE A 433 2.34 -5.12 20.46
CA PHE A 433 2.48 -3.68 20.17
C PHE A 433 1.16 -3.03 19.78
N LYS A 434 0.31 -3.74 19.03
CA LYS A 434 -1.00 -3.24 18.62
C LYS A 434 -2.00 -3.17 19.77
N ASN A 435 -2.10 -4.22 20.58
CA ASN A 435 -3.24 -4.47 21.46
C ASN A 435 -2.96 -4.24 22.95
N GLU A 436 -1.70 -4.28 23.38
CA GLU A 436 -1.31 -4.17 24.78
C GLU A 436 -0.72 -2.79 25.10
N ALA A 437 -0.62 -2.46 26.40
CA ALA A 437 0.01 -1.24 26.86
C ALA A 437 1.47 -1.16 26.40
N TYR A 438 2.22 -2.25 26.59
CA TYR A 438 3.62 -2.35 26.18
C TYR A 438 3.82 -3.36 25.06
N PRO A 439 4.84 -3.16 24.20
CA PRO A 439 5.75 -2.02 24.16
C PRO A 439 5.07 -0.73 23.64
N THR A 440 5.58 0.43 24.07
CA THR A 440 5.16 1.74 23.60
C THR A 440 6.08 2.26 22.49
N ILE A 441 7.35 1.85 22.49
CA ILE A 441 8.34 2.22 21.47
C ILE A 441 8.76 0.98 20.69
N GLY A 442 8.45 0.96 19.39
CA GLY A 442 8.87 -0.07 18.45
C GLY A 442 10.02 0.41 17.57
N VAL A 443 11.14 -0.32 17.56
CA VAL A 443 12.30 -0.05 16.71
C VAL A 443 12.33 -1.07 15.59
N THR A 444 12.24 -0.62 14.33
CA THR A 444 12.11 -1.49 13.17
C THR A 444 13.00 -1.05 12.01
N VAL A 445 13.28 -1.96 11.10
CA VAL A 445 13.88 -1.63 9.79
C VAL A 445 12.77 -1.38 8.77
N ASP A 446 12.06 -2.43 8.35
CA ASP A 446 11.01 -2.36 7.33
C ASP A 446 9.73 -3.14 7.69
N LEU A 447 9.75 -3.95 8.76
CA LEU A 447 8.66 -4.88 9.06
C LEU A 447 7.30 -4.19 9.22
N LEU A 448 7.28 -3.05 9.90
CA LEU A 448 6.07 -2.29 10.18
C LEU A 448 5.70 -1.26 9.10
N THR A 449 6.41 -1.25 7.96
CA THR A 449 6.09 -0.34 6.85
C THR A 449 4.81 -0.75 6.11
N THR A 450 4.36 -2.00 6.27
CA THR A 450 3.18 -2.55 5.60
C THR A 450 2.30 -3.37 6.52
N GLY A 451 1.00 -3.29 6.30
CA GLY A 451 0.00 -4.20 6.84
C GLY A 451 -0.35 -4.05 8.32
N VAL A 452 0.45 -3.36 9.12
CA VAL A 452 0.19 -3.24 10.56
C VAL A 452 -0.68 -2.01 10.85
N ASP A 453 -1.84 -2.26 11.43
CA ASP A 453 -2.80 -1.23 11.85
C ASP A 453 -2.68 -0.96 13.36
N VAL A 454 -2.00 0.12 13.74
CA VAL A 454 -1.84 0.58 15.12
C VAL A 454 -2.24 2.06 15.23
N PRO A 455 -3.52 2.37 15.50
CA PRO A 455 -4.01 3.76 15.52
C PRO A 455 -3.32 4.65 16.55
N ARG A 456 -2.83 4.06 17.66
CA ARG A 456 -2.14 4.77 18.75
C ARG A 456 -0.74 5.28 18.38
N ILE A 457 -0.21 5.03 17.16
CA ILE A 457 1.06 5.60 16.73
C ILE A 457 0.89 7.09 16.50
N THR A 458 1.53 7.91 17.34
CA THR A 458 1.56 9.38 17.26
C THR A 458 2.93 9.93 16.92
N ASN A 459 4.00 9.13 17.06
CA ASN A 459 5.34 9.57 16.79
C ASN A 459 6.03 8.63 15.79
N LEU A 460 6.61 9.23 14.75
CA LEU A 460 7.46 8.54 13.79
C LEU A 460 8.86 9.13 13.86
N VAL A 461 9.87 8.29 13.94
CA VAL A 461 11.27 8.70 14.02
C VAL A 461 12.06 8.10 12.87
N PHE A 462 12.71 8.93 12.09
CA PHE A 462 13.54 8.52 10.97
C PHE A 462 15.03 8.64 11.33
N LEU A 463 15.68 7.51 11.64
CA LEU A 463 17.11 7.39 11.87
C LEU A 463 17.86 6.90 10.63
N ARG A 464 17.19 6.74 9.51
CA ARG A 464 17.76 6.32 8.24
C ARG A 464 17.28 7.17 7.09
N LYS A 465 18.12 7.25 6.04
CA LYS A 465 17.72 7.84 4.76
C LYS A 465 16.74 6.94 4.03
N VAL A 466 15.62 7.51 3.61
CA VAL A 466 14.62 6.84 2.78
C VAL A 466 14.72 7.43 1.37
N LYS A 467 15.05 6.59 0.37
CA LYS A 467 15.21 7.05 -1.02
C LYS A 467 13.92 6.93 -1.84
N SER A 468 13.03 6.05 -1.44
CA SER A 468 11.78 5.79 -2.15
C SER A 468 10.66 6.66 -1.58
N ARG A 469 10.06 7.51 -2.43
CA ARG A 469 8.85 8.28 -2.09
C ARG A 469 7.72 7.38 -1.60
N ILE A 470 7.53 6.25 -2.27
CA ILE A 470 6.51 5.28 -1.92
C ILE A 470 6.71 4.74 -0.50
N LEU A 471 7.95 4.31 -0.19
CA LEU A 471 8.29 3.81 1.13
C LEU A 471 8.11 4.88 2.21
N TYR A 472 8.52 6.12 1.93
CA TYR A 472 8.34 7.25 2.84
C TYR A 472 6.86 7.48 3.15
N HIS A 473 5.99 7.53 2.13
CA HIS A 473 4.54 7.68 2.32
C HIS A 473 3.92 6.50 3.10
N GLN A 474 4.40 5.29 2.90
CA GLN A 474 3.93 4.13 3.67
C GLN A 474 4.32 4.22 5.14
N MET A 475 5.53 4.71 5.43
CA MET A 475 5.99 4.96 6.80
C MET A 475 5.15 6.05 7.47
N LEU A 476 4.94 7.19 6.80
CA LEU A 476 4.06 8.26 7.30
C LEU A 476 2.63 7.75 7.53
N GLY A 477 2.12 6.96 6.59
CA GLY A 477 0.77 6.38 6.66
C GLY A 477 0.52 5.46 7.86
N ARG A 478 1.56 5.08 8.61
CA ARG A 478 1.39 4.33 9.88
C ARG A 478 0.79 5.19 10.98
N ALA A 479 1.01 6.50 10.94
CA ALA A 479 0.55 7.41 11.98
C ALA A 479 -0.68 8.25 11.58
N THR A 480 -1.19 8.15 10.37
CA THR A 480 -2.29 8.98 9.89
C THR A 480 -3.67 8.63 10.46
N ARG A 481 -3.82 7.47 11.10
CA ARG A 481 -5.12 7.03 11.60
C ARG A 481 -5.55 7.79 12.83
N LYS A 482 -6.85 8.08 12.92
CA LYS A 482 -7.50 8.59 14.14
C LYS A 482 -7.46 7.54 15.24
N CYS A 483 -7.40 8.01 16.48
CA CYS A 483 -7.52 7.19 17.67
C CYS A 483 -8.26 8.00 18.75
N ASP A 484 -9.55 7.78 18.86
CA ASP A 484 -10.41 8.50 19.81
C ASP A 484 -10.08 8.14 21.26
N GLU A 485 -9.51 6.94 21.50
CA GLU A 485 -9.10 6.47 22.83
C GLU A 485 -8.01 7.33 23.48
N ILE A 486 -7.22 8.04 22.70
CA ILE A 486 -6.13 8.92 23.16
C ILE A 486 -6.29 10.35 22.62
N ASP A 487 -7.48 10.73 22.16
CA ASP A 487 -7.80 12.05 21.61
C ASP A 487 -6.78 12.52 20.54
N LYS A 488 -6.37 11.60 19.67
CA LYS A 488 -5.35 11.86 18.67
C LYS A 488 -5.86 12.80 17.58
N THR A 489 -5.29 14.00 17.54
CA THR A 489 -5.61 15.06 16.58
C THR A 489 -4.57 15.24 15.49
N SER A 490 -3.31 14.88 15.77
CA SER A 490 -2.17 15.00 14.87
C SER A 490 -1.15 13.88 15.14
N TYR A 491 -0.09 13.84 14.33
CA TYR A 491 1.09 13.01 14.61
C TYR A 491 2.37 13.79 14.32
N LYS A 492 3.44 13.39 15.01
CA LYS A 492 4.75 14.03 14.95
C LYS A 492 5.73 13.18 14.14
N VAL A 493 6.58 13.86 13.38
CA VAL A 493 7.68 13.27 12.64
C VAL A 493 8.99 13.86 13.14
N PHE A 494 9.88 13.01 13.64
CA PHE A 494 11.25 13.37 14.04
C PHE A 494 12.19 12.85 12.96
N ASP A 495 12.85 13.75 12.27
CA ASP A 495 13.71 13.42 11.12
C ASP A 495 15.17 13.77 11.39
N ALA A 496 15.99 12.75 11.67
CA ALA A 496 17.44 12.88 11.84
C ALA A 496 18.22 12.59 10.54
N ALA A 497 17.53 12.35 9.42
CA ALA A 497 18.15 11.95 8.16
C ALA A 497 17.76 12.86 6.97
N ARG A 498 17.14 14.00 7.23
CA ARG A 498 16.69 14.99 6.22
C ARG A 498 15.77 14.42 5.13
N ASN A 499 14.95 13.43 5.48
CA ASN A 499 14.01 12.84 4.52
C ASN A 499 12.92 13.81 4.10
N TYR A 500 12.42 14.62 5.05
CA TYR A 500 11.37 15.60 4.77
C TYR A 500 11.80 16.64 3.74
N ILE A 501 13.00 17.22 3.92
CA ILE A 501 13.52 18.23 2.98
C ILE A 501 13.59 17.66 1.56
N ASP A 502 14.07 16.42 1.41
CA ASP A 502 14.26 15.81 0.11
C ASP A 502 12.94 15.37 -0.54
N MET A 503 11.91 15.10 0.27
CA MET A 503 10.64 14.53 -0.20
C MET A 503 9.49 15.55 -0.25
N LYS A 504 9.61 16.72 0.40
CA LYS A 504 8.52 17.69 0.55
C LYS A 504 7.89 18.12 -0.78
N ASP A 505 8.71 18.32 -1.81
CA ASP A 505 8.23 18.79 -3.12
C ASP A 505 7.51 17.69 -3.93
N PHE A 506 7.66 16.45 -3.51
CA PHE A 506 7.11 15.25 -4.16
C PHE A 506 6.07 14.52 -3.29
N SER A 507 5.80 15.01 -2.07
CA SER A 507 4.93 14.34 -1.11
C SER A 507 3.53 14.95 -1.11
N ASP A 508 2.51 14.08 -1.22
CA ASP A 508 1.10 14.44 -1.00
C ASP A 508 0.73 14.45 0.50
N MET A 509 1.69 14.11 1.38
CA MET A 509 1.53 14.00 2.84
C MET A 509 2.26 15.14 3.57
N ASN A 510 2.29 16.31 2.97
CA ASN A 510 2.73 17.54 3.65
C ASN A 510 1.62 18.02 4.62
N PRO A 511 1.97 18.77 5.67
CA PRO A 511 0.98 19.37 6.56
C PRO A 511 -0.09 20.14 5.76
N VAL A 512 -1.36 19.82 5.99
CA VAL A 512 -2.49 20.50 5.35
C VAL A 512 -2.71 21.86 6.02
N VAL A 513 -2.47 21.94 7.33
CA VAL A 513 -2.52 23.17 8.11
C VAL A 513 -1.19 23.41 8.81
N ASN A 514 -0.82 24.67 8.98
CA ASN A 514 0.46 25.04 9.63
C ASN A 514 0.52 24.62 11.11
N ASN A 515 -0.62 24.46 11.77
CA ASN A 515 -0.69 23.95 13.13
C ASN A 515 -1.99 23.15 13.33
N PRO A 516 -1.97 21.82 13.18
CA PRO A 516 -3.16 20.97 13.30
C PRO A 516 -3.74 20.89 14.72
N GLN A 517 -3.02 21.39 15.74
CA GLN A 517 -3.52 21.46 17.13
C GLN A 517 -4.36 22.69 17.43
N ILE A 518 -4.35 23.68 16.52
CA ILE A 518 -5.16 24.88 16.66
C ILE A 518 -6.43 24.72 15.83
N ASP A 519 -7.55 24.46 16.49
CA ASP A 519 -8.85 24.49 15.84
C ASP A 519 -9.29 25.94 15.54
N MET A 520 -10.30 26.07 14.67
CA MET A 520 -10.80 27.38 14.22
C MET A 520 -11.36 28.21 15.41
N GLU A 521 -11.92 27.56 16.42
CA GLU A 521 -12.50 28.21 17.59
C GLU A 521 -11.40 28.85 18.45
N LYS A 522 -10.31 28.15 18.68
CA LYS A 522 -9.11 28.67 19.38
C LYS A 522 -8.45 29.81 18.60
N LEU A 523 -8.44 29.72 17.27
CA LEU A 523 -7.91 30.73 16.38
C LEU A 523 -8.76 32.03 16.44
N LEU A 524 -10.07 31.90 16.43
CA LEU A 524 -11.02 33.00 16.60
C LEU A 524 -10.97 33.59 18.01
N ASP A 525 -10.86 32.79 19.04
CA ASP A 525 -10.70 33.24 20.43
C ASP A 525 -9.37 34.00 20.64
N SER A 526 -8.29 33.58 19.98
CA SER A 526 -7.02 34.32 20.00
C SER A 526 -7.11 35.69 19.29
N TYR A 527 -7.99 35.81 18.29
CA TYR A 527 -8.23 37.05 17.55
C TYR A 527 -9.08 38.04 18.33
N SER A 528 -10.02 37.55 19.16
CA SER A 528 -10.90 38.38 19.97
C SER A 528 -10.22 38.99 21.22
N LYS A 529 -9.08 38.50 21.64
CA LYS A 529 -8.26 39.06 22.71
C LYS A 529 -7.27 40.04 22.10
N ASP A 530 -7.42 41.35 22.37
CA ASP A 530 -6.52 42.44 21.92
C ASP A 530 -5.05 42.02 21.97
N VAL A 531 -4.45 41.80 20.80
CA VAL A 531 -3.07 41.40 20.65
C VAL A 531 -2.22 42.59 20.24
N PRO A 532 -1.37 43.12 21.11
CA PRO A 532 -0.61 44.33 20.83
C PRO A 532 0.57 44.16 19.88
N ASP A 533 0.88 42.94 19.45
CA ASP A 533 2.09 42.63 18.69
C ASP A 533 1.78 42.40 17.21
N GLU A 534 2.33 43.29 16.34
CA GLU A 534 2.15 43.20 14.89
C GLU A 534 2.59 41.85 14.29
N SER A 535 3.58 41.17 14.87
CA SER A 535 4.05 39.86 14.42
C SER A 535 3.02 38.74 14.67
N LYS A 536 2.29 38.79 15.79
CA LYS A 536 1.17 37.88 16.06
C LYS A 536 -0.02 38.15 15.13
N LYS A 537 -0.23 39.40 14.76
CA LYS A 537 -1.27 39.81 13.82
C LYS A 537 -1.02 39.25 12.42
N TYR A 538 0.22 39.27 11.97
CA TYR A 538 0.65 38.65 10.69
C TYR A 538 0.48 37.14 10.69
N PHE A 539 0.86 36.47 11.78
CA PHE A 539 0.74 35.02 11.92
C PHE A 539 -0.74 34.57 11.91
N ILE A 540 -1.60 35.28 12.64
CA ILE A 540 -3.04 35.00 12.68
C ILE A 540 -3.68 35.30 11.32
N ILE A 541 -3.30 36.39 10.65
CA ILE A 541 -3.82 36.76 9.32
C ILE A 541 -3.40 35.72 8.27
N THR A 542 -2.17 35.21 8.30
CA THR A 542 -1.70 34.19 7.36
C THR A 542 -2.38 32.82 7.60
N SER A 543 -2.55 32.43 8.85
CA SER A 543 -3.23 31.17 9.20
C SER A 543 -4.75 31.25 8.93
N VAL A 544 -5.40 32.38 9.25
CA VAL A 544 -6.81 32.61 8.93
C VAL A 544 -7.03 32.80 7.43
N SER A 545 -6.10 33.42 6.70
CA SER A 545 -6.26 33.61 5.25
C SER A 545 -6.10 32.27 4.50
N THR A 546 -5.23 31.37 4.94
CA THR A 546 -5.10 30.03 4.32
C THR A 546 -6.34 29.17 4.58
N THR A 547 -6.89 29.24 5.79
CA THR A 547 -8.09 28.47 6.15
C THR A 547 -9.38 29.14 5.61
N LEU A 548 -9.49 30.47 5.65
CA LEU A 548 -10.61 31.19 5.03
C LEU A 548 -10.57 31.13 3.51
N PHE A 549 -9.40 31.11 2.88
CA PHE A 549 -9.31 30.94 1.42
C PHE A 549 -9.86 29.58 1.01
N ALA A 550 -9.59 28.51 1.75
CA ALA A 550 -10.19 27.20 1.53
C ALA A 550 -11.72 27.23 1.74
N VAL A 551 -12.22 27.91 2.79
CA VAL A 551 -13.66 28.03 3.08
C VAL A 551 -14.35 28.98 2.11
N VAL A 552 -13.72 30.09 1.73
CA VAL A 552 -14.28 31.05 0.75
C VAL A 552 -14.28 30.49 -0.66
N VAL A 553 -13.26 29.74 -1.04
CA VAL A 553 -13.24 29.01 -2.32
C VAL A 553 -14.33 27.94 -2.32
N ALA A 554 -14.46 27.13 -1.26
CA ALA A 554 -15.54 26.15 -1.15
C ALA A 554 -16.93 26.78 -1.15
N SER A 555 -17.14 27.89 -0.42
CA SER A 555 -18.43 28.58 -0.40
C SER A 555 -18.73 29.33 -1.71
N SER A 556 -17.71 29.82 -2.42
CA SER A 556 -17.89 30.47 -3.73
C SER A 556 -18.25 29.43 -4.82
N PHE A 557 -17.71 28.22 -4.77
CA PHE A 557 -18.13 27.14 -5.64
C PHE A 557 -19.59 26.73 -5.39
N VAL A 558 -19.99 26.55 -4.14
CA VAL A 558 -21.37 26.21 -3.78
C VAL A 558 -22.38 27.33 -4.16
N THR A 559 -21.95 28.59 -4.11
CA THR A 559 -22.82 29.72 -4.52
C THR A 559 -22.88 29.86 -6.04
N TYR A 560 -21.83 29.49 -6.76
CA TYR A 560 -21.80 29.51 -8.21
C TYR A 560 -22.64 28.36 -8.81
N GLU A 561 -22.61 27.16 -8.24
CA GLU A 561 -23.50 26.05 -8.63
C GLU A 561 -24.97 26.39 -8.38
N LYS A 562 -25.31 26.97 -7.21
CA LYS A 562 -26.70 27.38 -6.91
C LYS A 562 -27.23 28.54 -7.78
N LYS A 563 -26.34 29.30 -8.42
CA LYS A 563 -26.73 30.36 -9.34
C LYS A 563 -27.00 29.87 -10.76
N ASN A 564 -26.25 28.81 -11.17
CA ASN A 564 -26.46 28.15 -12.47
C ASN A 564 -27.63 27.17 -12.49
N GLU A 565 -28.18 26.77 -11.32
CA GLU A 565 -29.45 26.01 -11.24
C GLU A 565 -30.71 26.91 -11.26
N LYS A 566 -30.55 28.24 -11.27
CA LYS A 566 -31.67 29.19 -11.30
C LYS A 566 -31.77 30.01 -12.59
N GLU A 567 -30.83 29.85 -13.52
CA GLU A 567 -30.92 30.30 -14.92
C GLU A 567 -31.10 29.07 -15.84
#